data_2d8f173ca18f3b0e931d0b5253da8e73
#
_entry.id   2d8f173ca18f3b0e931d0b5253da8e73
#
_cell.length_a   1.000
_cell.length_b   1.000
_cell.length_c   1.000
_cell.angle_alpha   90.00
_cell.angle_beta   90.00
_cell.angle_gamma   90.00
#
_symmetry.space_group_name_H-M   'P 1'
#
loop_
_entity.id
_entity.type
_entity.pdbx_description
1 polymer ?
#
loop_
_entity_poly.entity_id
_entity_poly.type
_entity_poly.pdbx_seq_one_letter_code
_entity_poly.pdbx_strand_id
1 'polypeptide(L)'
;MESKYSEFKADFRGVIVHPNASVDPGAELHDGVIISQGAIIGPDVTIGKGTEIGPNAVISGRTQIGINNKVFPNVFIGLDPQDLKYKGAHTEVIIGDNNTFR
;
A
#
# COMPACT_ATOMS: atom_id res chain seq x y z
N MET A 1 13.14 22.31 5.96
CA MET A 1 11.95 22.37 5.16
C MET A 1 11.01 21.27 5.56
N GLU A 2 9.77 21.60 5.69
CA GLU A 2 8.80 20.67 6.15
C GLU A 2 8.35 19.72 5.08
N SER A 3 8.23 18.48 5.40
CA SER A 3 7.76 17.49 4.44
C SER A 3 6.28 17.67 4.17
N LYS A 4 5.89 17.54 2.91
CA LYS A 4 4.48 17.55 2.55
C LYS A 4 3.75 16.38 3.15
N TYR A 5 4.47 15.40 3.63
CA TYR A 5 3.88 14.18 4.13
C TYR A 5 3.84 14.14 5.63
N SER A 6 4.12 15.25 6.27
CA SER A 6 4.21 15.25 7.72
C SER A 6 2.89 14.99 8.41
N GLU A 7 1.79 15.12 7.69
CA GLU A 7 0.50 14.79 8.28
C GLU A 7 0.25 13.32 8.40
N PHE A 8 1.01 12.52 7.71
CA PHE A 8 0.82 11.09 7.83
C PHE A 8 1.45 10.63 9.13
N LYS A 9 1.33 9.37 9.43
CA LYS A 9 1.80 8.88 10.69
C LYS A 9 3.21 9.25 10.98
N ALA A 10 3.44 9.59 12.21
CA ALA A 10 4.71 10.15 12.62
C ALA A 10 5.86 9.20 12.50
N ASP A 11 5.58 7.93 12.43
CA ASP A 11 6.67 6.95 12.41
C ASP A 11 7.25 6.69 11.06
N PHE A 12 6.90 7.46 10.07
CA PHE A 12 7.40 7.24 8.74
C PHE A 12 8.88 7.59 8.70
N ARG A 13 9.70 6.62 8.51
CA ARG A 13 11.12 6.84 8.38
C ARG A 13 11.52 6.64 6.97
N GLY A 14 11.78 7.73 6.27
CA GLY A 14 12.12 7.64 4.87
C GLY A 14 10.97 7.19 4.00
N VAL A 15 9.75 7.21 4.51
CA VAL A 15 8.59 6.91 3.71
C VAL A 15 8.22 8.13 2.90
N ILE A 16 8.00 7.91 1.62
CA ILE A 16 7.64 9.00 0.71
C ILE A 16 6.24 8.72 0.18
N VAL A 17 5.31 9.62 0.47
CA VAL A 17 3.94 9.48 0.00
C VAL A 17 3.60 10.71 -0.82
N HIS A 18 3.24 10.50 -2.07
CA HIS A 18 2.90 11.61 -2.94
C HIS A 18 1.66 12.32 -2.40
N PRO A 19 1.61 13.65 -2.51
CA PRO A 19 0.49 14.42 -1.93
C PRO A 19 -0.88 14.00 -2.42
N ASN A 20 -1.00 13.48 -3.63
CA ASN A 20 -2.30 13.06 -4.09
C ASN A 20 -2.50 11.55 -4.04
N ALA A 21 -1.66 10.84 -3.32
CA ALA A 21 -1.93 9.46 -3.00
C ALA A 21 -2.88 9.41 -1.82
N SER A 22 -3.65 8.36 -1.74
CA SER A 22 -4.60 8.20 -0.66
C SER A 22 -4.17 7.01 0.19
N VAL A 23 -3.69 7.29 1.39
CA VAL A 23 -3.25 6.25 2.29
C VAL A 23 -4.14 6.31 3.53
N ASP A 24 -4.84 5.22 3.78
CA ASP A 24 -5.72 5.19 4.94
C ASP A 24 -4.88 5.22 6.22
N PRO A 25 -5.34 5.95 7.24
CA PRO A 25 -4.58 6.02 8.50
C PRO A 25 -4.34 4.66 9.14
N GLY A 26 -5.14 3.68 8.82
CA GLY A 26 -4.93 2.33 9.36
C GLY A 26 -3.85 1.54 8.66
N ALA A 27 -3.37 2.03 7.53
CA ALA A 27 -2.31 1.32 6.81
C ALA A 27 -1.00 1.40 7.57
N GLU A 28 -0.20 0.37 7.43
CA GLU A 28 1.10 0.32 8.09
C GLU A 28 2.18 0.33 7.03
N LEU A 29 3.00 1.37 7.04
CA LEU A 29 4.07 1.52 6.06
C LEU A 29 5.41 1.50 6.78
N HIS A 30 6.30 0.67 6.31
CA HIS A 30 7.60 0.52 6.95
C HIS A 30 8.65 1.40 6.26
N ASP A 31 9.87 1.36 6.77
CA ASP A 31 10.93 2.26 6.32
C ASP A 31 11.16 2.18 4.82
N GLY A 32 11.33 3.31 4.21
CA GLY A 32 11.71 3.37 2.80
C GLY A 32 10.62 3.06 1.80
N VAL A 33 9.38 2.92 2.26
CA VAL A 33 8.26 2.68 1.34
C VAL A 33 7.99 3.93 0.53
N ILE A 34 7.71 3.75 -0.74
CA ILE A 34 7.40 4.87 -1.64
C ILE A 34 6.01 4.64 -2.22
N ILE A 35 5.14 5.61 -2.02
CA ILE A 35 3.77 5.58 -2.55
C ILE A 35 3.64 6.68 -3.58
N SER A 36 3.42 6.31 -4.82
CA SER A 36 3.39 7.26 -5.93
C SER A 36 2.04 7.92 -6.08
N GLN A 37 1.99 8.87 -7.00
CA GLN A 37 0.78 9.68 -7.18
C GLN A 37 -0.42 8.82 -7.53
N GLY A 38 -1.55 9.19 -7.00
CA GLY A 38 -2.80 8.52 -7.34
C GLY A 38 -2.97 7.12 -6.76
N ALA A 39 -1.97 6.61 -6.07
CA ALA A 39 -2.10 5.29 -5.46
C ALA A 39 -3.08 5.33 -4.30
N ILE A 40 -3.75 4.23 -4.07
CA ILE A 40 -4.73 4.13 -3.00
C ILE A 40 -4.37 2.93 -2.13
N ILE A 41 -4.18 3.18 -0.85
CA ILE A 41 -3.80 2.15 0.11
C ILE A 41 -4.87 2.07 1.18
N GLY A 42 -5.47 0.91 1.32
CA GLY A 42 -6.57 0.72 2.27
C GLY A 42 -6.11 0.52 3.70
N PRO A 43 -7.07 0.41 4.63
CA PRO A 43 -6.77 0.43 6.06
C PRO A 43 -6.13 -0.84 6.61
N ASP A 44 -6.35 -1.97 5.97
CA ASP A 44 -5.82 -3.23 6.49
C ASP A 44 -4.60 -3.69 5.71
N VAL A 45 -3.87 -2.74 5.17
CA VAL A 45 -2.71 -3.03 4.33
C VAL A 45 -1.44 -2.76 5.10
N THR A 46 -0.51 -3.70 5.01
CA THR A 46 0.82 -3.53 5.59
C THR A 46 1.83 -3.64 4.46
N ILE A 47 2.72 -2.67 4.36
CA ILE A 47 3.71 -2.65 3.28
C ILE A 47 5.10 -2.64 3.88
N GLY A 48 5.87 -3.64 3.53
CA GLY A 48 7.19 -3.84 4.09
C GLY A 48 8.25 -2.91 3.54
N LYS A 49 9.35 -2.90 4.22
CA LYS A 49 10.45 -1.98 4.00
C LYS A 49 10.90 -1.97 2.54
N GLY A 50 11.12 -0.78 2.02
CA GLY A 50 11.69 -0.60 0.69
C GLY A 50 10.78 -0.90 -0.48
N THR A 51 9.53 -1.22 -0.22
CA THR A 51 8.58 -1.52 -1.29
C THR A 51 8.12 -0.22 -1.96
N GLU A 52 7.99 -0.27 -3.28
CA GLU A 52 7.56 0.89 -4.06
C GLU A 52 6.22 0.60 -4.70
N ILE A 53 5.29 1.50 -4.50
CA ILE A 53 3.94 1.37 -5.08
C ILE A 53 3.80 2.40 -6.18
N GLY A 54 3.58 1.94 -7.39
CA GLY A 54 3.53 2.80 -8.57
C GLY A 54 2.27 3.64 -8.66
N PRO A 55 2.27 4.58 -9.61
CA PRO A 55 1.13 5.49 -9.77
C PRO A 55 -0.17 4.76 -10.03
N ASN A 56 -1.21 5.23 -9.39
CA ASN A 56 -2.57 4.72 -9.59
C ASN A 56 -2.75 3.26 -9.25
N ALA A 57 -1.82 2.67 -8.53
CA ALA A 57 -2.00 1.31 -8.04
C ALA A 57 -2.97 1.33 -6.86
N VAL A 58 -3.70 0.26 -6.70
CA VAL A 58 -4.67 0.16 -5.61
C VAL A 58 -4.36 -1.09 -4.80
N ILE A 59 -4.09 -0.90 -3.53
CA ILE A 59 -3.83 -2.00 -2.61
C ILE A 59 -4.90 -1.92 -1.54
N SER A 60 -5.73 -2.94 -1.45
CA SER A 60 -6.80 -2.90 -0.48
C SER A 60 -7.04 -4.26 0.12
N GLY A 61 -8.09 -4.35 0.95
CA GLY A 61 -8.37 -5.59 1.65
C GLY A 61 -7.30 -5.88 2.69
N ARG A 62 -7.29 -7.09 3.19
CA ARG A 62 -6.29 -7.51 4.17
C ARG A 62 -5.08 -8.00 3.41
N THR A 63 -4.16 -7.12 3.19
CA THR A 63 -3.02 -7.39 2.34
C THR A 63 -1.72 -7.10 3.08
N GLN A 64 -0.83 -8.06 3.07
CA GLN A 64 0.51 -7.87 3.62
C GLN A 64 1.52 -7.99 2.50
N ILE A 65 2.29 -6.95 2.29
CA ILE A 65 3.32 -6.95 1.28
C ILE A 65 4.67 -6.92 1.99
N GLY A 66 5.54 -7.83 1.61
CA GLY A 66 6.85 -7.93 2.22
C GLY A 66 7.79 -6.82 1.79
N ILE A 67 9.09 -7.10 1.87
CA ILE A 67 10.09 -6.05 1.65
C ILE A 67 10.55 -6.03 0.20
N ASN A 68 10.97 -4.86 -0.25
CA ASN A 68 11.63 -4.65 -1.55
C ASN A 68 10.82 -5.16 -2.73
N ASN A 69 9.51 -5.02 -2.66
CA ASN A 69 8.66 -5.33 -3.80
C ASN A 69 8.49 -4.09 -4.65
N LYS A 70 8.15 -4.30 -5.90
CA LYS A 70 7.88 -3.19 -6.80
C LYS A 70 6.53 -3.44 -7.47
N VAL A 71 5.62 -2.52 -7.26
CA VAL A 71 4.29 -2.58 -7.85
C VAL A 71 4.21 -1.53 -8.93
N PHE A 72 3.97 -1.96 -10.15
CA PHE A 72 3.96 -1.08 -11.31
C PHE A 72 2.67 -0.26 -11.35
N PRO A 73 2.63 0.76 -12.22
CA PRO A 73 1.43 1.59 -12.32
C PRO A 73 0.20 0.78 -12.65
N ASN A 74 -0.91 1.20 -12.08
CA ASN A 74 -2.24 0.66 -12.39
C ASN A 74 -2.43 -0.80 -12.02
N VAL A 75 -1.62 -1.31 -11.09
CA VAL A 75 -1.80 -2.66 -10.59
C VAL A 75 -2.78 -2.64 -9.43
N PHE A 76 -3.68 -3.60 -9.40
CA PHE A 76 -4.67 -3.71 -8.33
C PHE A 76 -4.41 -4.97 -7.54
N ILE A 77 -4.24 -4.84 -6.24
CA ILE A 77 -3.96 -5.98 -5.37
C ILE A 77 -4.97 -6.00 -4.24
N GLY A 78 -5.52 -7.16 -3.99
CA GLY A 78 -6.34 -7.37 -2.82
C GLY A 78 -7.72 -6.76 -2.90
N LEU A 79 -8.16 -6.39 -4.08
CA LEU A 79 -9.49 -5.84 -4.20
C LEU A 79 -10.52 -6.90 -3.90
N ASP A 80 -11.51 -6.52 -3.14
CA ASP A 80 -12.60 -7.43 -2.87
C ASP A 80 -13.33 -7.74 -4.16
N PRO A 81 -13.69 -8.99 -4.35
CA PRO A 81 -14.56 -9.28 -5.46
C PRO A 81 -15.86 -8.55 -5.23
N GLN A 82 -16.48 -8.21 -6.31
CA GLN A 82 -17.77 -7.56 -6.23
C GLN A 82 -18.80 -8.44 -5.58
N ASP A 83 -18.44 -9.64 -5.26
CA ASP A 83 -19.36 -10.61 -4.75
C ASP A 83 -19.58 -10.42 -3.26
N LEU A 84 -20.60 -9.73 -2.94
CA LEU A 84 -20.92 -9.46 -1.56
C LEU A 84 -21.42 -10.66 -0.81
N LYS A 85 -21.57 -11.77 -1.48
CA LYS A 85 -22.00 -12.97 -0.81
C LYS A 85 -20.94 -13.57 0.06
N TYR A 86 -19.75 -13.09 -0.07
CA TYR A 86 -18.70 -13.59 0.78
C TYR A 86 -18.74 -12.96 2.15
N LYS A 87 -19.86 -13.00 2.73
CA LYS A 87 -19.94 -12.47 4.06
C LYS A 87 -19.16 -13.31 5.01
N GLY A 88 -18.33 -12.68 5.76
CA GLY A 88 -17.58 -13.38 6.76
C GLY A 88 -16.37 -14.11 6.22
N ALA A 89 -16.19 -14.14 4.93
CA ALA A 89 -14.98 -14.73 4.40
C ALA A 89 -13.84 -13.75 4.58
N HIS A 90 -12.80 -14.19 5.24
CA HIS A 90 -11.65 -13.33 5.45
C HIS A 90 -10.59 -13.73 4.45
N THR A 91 -10.62 -13.09 3.29
CA THR A 91 -9.56 -13.31 2.33
C THR A 91 -8.41 -12.41 2.68
N GLU A 92 -7.26 -12.98 2.62
CA GLU A 92 -6.05 -12.25 2.95
C GLU A 92 -5.04 -12.51 1.86
N VAL A 93 -4.36 -11.46 1.41
CA VAL A 93 -3.31 -11.58 0.41
C VAL A 93 -1.98 -11.41 1.12
N ILE A 94 -1.11 -12.36 0.94
CA ILE A 94 0.22 -12.29 1.53
C ILE A 94 1.23 -12.37 0.41
N ILE A 95 2.01 -11.32 0.27
CA ILE A 95 3.00 -11.21 -0.79
C ILE A 95 4.37 -11.19 -0.13
N GLY A 96 5.24 -12.06 -0.58
CA GLY A 96 6.58 -12.13 -0.04
C GLY A 96 7.46 -10.98 -0.47
N ASP A 97 8.75 -11.23 -0.56
CA ASP A 97 9.73 -10.19 -0.78
C ASP A 97 10.26 -10.22 -2.20
N ASN A 98 10.75 -9.08 -2.65
CA ASN A 98 11.52 -8.97 -3.91
C ASN A 98 10.72 -9.37 -5.15
N ASN A 99 9.43 -9.10 -5.15
CA ASN A 99 8.58 -9.41 -6.30
C ASN A 99 8.32 -8.15 -7.10
N THR A 100 7.98 -8.35 -8.36
CA THR A 100 7.58 -7.26 -9.24
C THR A 100 6.20 -7.59 -9.77
N PHE A 101 5.27 -6.65 -9.63
CA PHE A 101 3.90 -6.80 -10.09
C PHE A 101 3.62 -5.80 -11.17
N ARG A 102 3.16 -6.28 -12.29
CA ARG A 102 2.85 -5.44 -13.44
C ARG A 102 1.42 -5.59 -13.87
#